data_93233f85ddcc3dc0ef1a61d02a90d80d
#
_entry.id   93233f85ddcc3dc0ef1a61d02a90d80d
#
_cell.length_a   1.000
_cell.length_b   1.000
_cell.length_c   1.000
_cell.angle_alpha   90.00
_cell.angle_beta   90.00
_cell.angle_gamma   90.00
#
_symmetry.space_group_name_H-M   'P 1'
#
loop_
_entity.id
_entity.type
_entity.pdbx_description
1 polymer ?
#
loop_
_entity_poly.entity_id
_entity_poly.type
_entity_poly.pdbx_seq_one_letter_code
_entity_poly.pdbx_strand_id
1 'polypeptide(L)'
;HNSRYALTSPAFYCLSGFALKHPEFLDTAKNELAHLEGKYGFLTFYPPFYKDAAEVGRIVNLPEGTAENGATYIHGALFAVDALFRSNEPEWAFREIDKLLPYHHDFVSTTPFVMPNSYIDNPSLGCDGESMSDWFTGSSSTLLKIFLRDVFGLDVRLNEIRFSPPECMPWKRLSIQVCIENKPMEIELVAHQSPSLSFNGKTLEGKKDALNKTFYSLPKSELQSAHRLVLSTPSSPTGEIGL
;
A
#
# COMPACT_ATOMS: atom_id res chain seq x y z
N HIS A 1 -4.30 19.95 25.60
CA HIS A 1 -3.90 19.67 24.21
C HIS A 1 -4.54 18.35 23.81
N ASN A 2 -5.47 18.38 22.87
CA ASN A 2 -6.01 17.15 22.29
C ASN A 2 -4.94 16.62 21.34
N SER A 3 -4.27 15.54 21.71
CA SER A 3 -3.37 14.82 20.83
C SER A 3 -4.19 14.27 19.66
N ARG A 4 -3.71 14.45 18.44
CA ARG A 4 -4.27 13.87 17.24
C ARG A 4 -3.24 12.99 16.57
N TYR A 5 -3.71 11.86 16.06
CA TYR A 5 -2.96 11.05 15.14
C TYR A 5 -3.04 11.65 13.75
N ALA A 6 -1.95 11.63 13.00
CA ALA A 6 -1.87 12.14 11.63
C ALA A 6 -1.17 11.13 10.75
N LEU A 7 -1.80 10.78 9.63
CA LEU A 7 -1.39 9.69 8.73
C LEU A 7 0.03 9.88 8.15
N THR A 8 0.40 11.11 7.88
CA THR A 8 1.67 11.41 7.19
C THR A 8 2.90 11.01 7.99
N SER A 9 2.91 11.22 9.32
CA SER A 9 4.10 10.96 10.14
C SER A 9 4.51 9.48 10.14
N PRO A 10 3.65 8.52 10.55
CA PRO A 10 4.00 7.11 10.56
C PRO A 10 4.22 6.56 9.16
N ALA A 11 3.45 7.00 8.15
CA ALA A 11 3.64 6.55 6.77
C ALA A 11 5.02 6.97 6.25
N PHE A 12 5.39 8.24 6.35
CA PHE A 12 6.67 8.72 5.82
C PHE A 12 7.89 8.31 6.65
N TYR A 13 7.73 7.94 7.92
CA TYR A 13 8.78 7.27 8.68
C TYR A 13 9.28 6.00 7.96
N CYS A 14 8.36 5.17 7.45
CA CYS A 14 8.71 3.98 6.68
C CYS A 14 9.17 4.32 5.25
N LEU A 15 8.45 5.23 4.55
CA LEU A 15 8.67 5.54 3.13
C LEU A 15 10.00 6.25 2.86
N SER A 16 10.47 7.09 3.78
CA SER A 16 11.75 7.80 3.65
C SER A 16 12.98 6.90 3.80
N GLY A 17 12.79 5.66 4.26
CA GLY A 17 13.87 4.75 4.64
C GLY A 17 14.47 5.05 6.02
N PHE A 18 13.88 5.97 6.79
CA PHE A 18 14.30 6.26 8.15
C PHE A 18 14.12 5.03 9.05
N ALA A 19 13.05 4.26 8.86
CA ALA A 19 12.79 3.01 9.57
C ALA A 19 13.91 1.97 9.41
N LEU A 20 14.60 1.92 8.27
CA LEU A 20 15.75 1.03 8.05
C LEU A 20 16.96 1.40 8.90
N LYS A 21 17.08 2.68 9.29
CA LYS A 21 18.19 3.21 10.11
C LYS A 21 17.84 3.24 11.60
N HIS A 22 16.56 3.38 11.90
CA HIS A 22 16.02 3.56 13.25
C HIS A 22 14.81 2.64 13.48
N PRO A 23 15.00 1.30 13.42
CA PRO A 23 13.90 0.35 13.54
C PRO A 23 13.23 0.36 14.93
N GLU A 24 13.87 0.95 15.93
CA GLU A 24 13.37 1.07 17.30
C GLU A 24 12.05 1.85 17.43
N PHE A 25 11.69 2.68 16.44
CA PHE A 25 10.43 3.43 16.41
C PHE A 25 9.33 2.75 15.60
N LEU A 26 9.57 1.57 15.02
CA LEU A 26 8.64 0.90 14.12
C LEU A 26 7.30 0.56 14.80
N ASP A 27 7.35 0.05 16.03
CA ASP A 27 6.15 -0.30 16.78
C ASP A 27 5.31 0.94 17.12
N THR A 28 5.96 2.08 17.39
CA THR A 28 5.26 3.36 17.58
C THR A 28 4.52 3.76 16.31
N ALA A 29 5.18 3.69 15.15
CA ALA A 29 4.56 4.04 13.87
C ALA A 29 3.38 3.11 13.53
N LYS A 30 3.51 1.80 13.78
CA LYS A 30 2.42 0.83 13.60
C LYS A 30 1.24 1.12 14.53
N ASN A 31 1.50 1.44 15.79
CA ASN A 31 0.47 1.82 16.75
C ASN A 31 -0.27 3.09 16.31
N GLU A 32 0.43 4.10 15.79
CA GLU A 32 -0.21 5.30 15.25
C GLU A 32 -1.08 4.97 14.03
N LEU A 33 -0.63 4.12 13.11
CA LEU A 33 -1.44 3.66 11.98
C LEU A 33 -2.68 2.91 12.45
N ALA A 34 -2.57 2.05 13.48
CA ALA A 34 -3.72 1.33 14.03
C ALA A 34 -4.81 2.26 14.59
N HIS A 35 -4.43 3.42 15.16
CA HIS A 35 -5.40 4.43 15.61
C HIS A 35 -6.07 5.19 14.45
N LEU A 36 -5.50 5.13 13.27
CA LEU A 36 -6.01 5.77 12.05
C LEU A 36 -6.79 4.80 11.15
N GLU A 37 -6.86 3.52 11.51
CA GLU A 37 -7.60 2.53 10.73
C GLU A 37 -9.12 2.79 10.85
N GLY A 38 -9.72 3.28 9.75
CA GLY A 38 -11.14 3.54 9.61
C GLY A 38 -11.89 2.41 8.91
N LYS A 39 -13.18 2.63 8.74
CA LYS A 39 -14.08 1.67 8.07
C LYS A 39 -13.73 1.50 6.59
N TYR A 40 -13.36 2.58 5.92
CA TYR A 40 -13.12 2.64 4.48
C TYR A 40 -11.63 2.73 4.12
N GLY A 41 -10.74 2.56 5.09
CA GLY A 41 -9.29 2.67 4.98
C GLY A 41 -8.71 3.64 6.01
N PHE A 42 -7.44 4.01 5.86
CA PHE A 42 -6.78 4.92 6.81
C PHE A 42 -7.34 6.34 6.73
N LEU A 43 -7.66 6.90 7.90
CA LEU A 43 -8.10 8.29 8.08
C LEU A 43 -6.90 9.24 8.00
N THR A 44 -7.12 10.45 7.47
CA THR A 44 -6.09 11.49 7.44
C THR A 44 -5.68 11.96 8.84
N PHE A 45 -6.68 12.10 9.72
CA PHE A 45 -6.53 12.48 11.13
C PHE A 45 -7.53 11.75 12.00
N TYR A 46 -7.16 11.50 13.24
CA TYR A 46 -8.09 11.03 14.25
C TYR A 46 -7.73 11.63 15.64
N PRO A 47 -8.71 12.21 16.34
CA PRO A 47 -10.04 12.61 15.88
C PRO A 47 -9.98 13.76 14.84
N PRO A 48 -11.04 13.96 14.03
CA PRO A 48 -11.12 15.08 13.08
C PRO A 48 -11.11 16.43 13.79
N PHE A 49 -10.90 17.50 13.05
CA PHE A 49 -10.97 18.86 13.57
C PHE A 49 -12.41 19.34 13.60
N TYR A 50 -12.85 19.85 14.75
CA TYR A 50 -14.16 20.46 14.92
C TYR A 50 -14.17 21.88 14.33
N LYS A 51 -15.35 22.34 13.92
CA LYS A 51 -15.56 23.62 13.23
C LYS A 51 -15.04 24.84 13.99
N ASP A 52 -15.04 24.78 15.31
CA ASP A 52 -14.61 25.87 16.21
C ASP A 52 -13.19 25.67 16.77
N ALA A 53 -12.42 24.73 16.23
CA ALA A 53 -11.03 24.55 16.61
C ALA A 53 -10.22 25.79 16.23
N ALA A 54 -9.69 26.49 17.24
CA ALA A 54 -8.90 27.71 17.05
C ALA A 54 -7.52 27.37 16.43
N GLU A 55 -6.99 28.31 15.64
CA GLU A 55 -5.61 28.30 15.11
C GLU A 55 -5.25 27.13 14.18
N VAL A 56 -6.23 26.45 13.59
CA VAL A 56 -6.01 25.28 12.73
C VAL A 56 -6.04 25.61 11.23
N GLY A 57 -6.54 26.79 10.86
CA GLY A 57 -6.66 27.22 9.47
C GLY A 57 -7.88 26.63 8.75
N ARG A 58 -7.81 26.50 7.41
CA ARG A 58 -8.97 26.20 6.57
C ARG A 58 -9.59 24.81 6.77
N ILE A 59 -8.89 23.87 7.36
CA ILE A 59 -9.36 22.49 7.51
C ILE A 59 -10.68 22.41 8.33
N VAL A 60 -10.88 23.35 9.27
CA VAL A 60 -12.10 23.45 10.07
C VAL A 60 -13.35 23.83 9.26
N ASN A 61 -13.19 24.28 8.02
CA ASN A 61 -14.30 24.55 7.10
C ASN A 61 -14.84 23.28 6.43
N LEU A 62 -14.11 22.18 6.51
CA LEU A 62 -14.53 20.88 6.03
C LEU A 62 -15.29 20.17 7.16
N PRO A 63 -16.48 19.61 6.92
CA PRO A 63 -17.17 18.80 7.91
C PRO A 63 -16.27 17.65 8.38
N GLU A 64 -16.45 17.24 9.63
CA GLU A 64 -15.73 16.11 10.21
C GLU A 64 -15.95 14.85 9.38
N GLY A 65 -14.90 14.07 9.15
CA GLY A 65 -14.95 12.85 8.33
C GLY A 65 -15.09 13.10 6.82
N THR A 66 -14.82 14.32 6.33
CA THR A 66 -14.85 14.63 4.89
C THR A 66 -13.51 15.14 4.39
N ALA A 67 -13.18 14.81 3.13
CA ALA A 67 -11.96 15.23 2.45
C ALA A 67 -10.71 15.08 3.35
N GLU A 68 -9.93 16.14 3.56
CA GLU A 68 -8.72 16.07 4.39
C GLU A 68 -9.03 16.08 5.90
N ASN A 69 -10.26 16.33 6.32
CA ASN A 69 -10.62 16.44 7.74
C ASN A 69 -11.11 15.12 8.33
N GLY A 70 -10.25 14.14 8.40
CA GLY A 70 -10.55 12.86 9.05
C GLY A 70 -11.27 11.85 8.15
N ALA A 71 -11.44 12.12 6.86
CA ALA A 71 -11.93 11.13 5.90
C ALA A 71 -10.85 10.12 5.53
N THR A 72 -11.25 9.05 4.84
CA THR A 72 -10.31 8.21 4.09
C THR A 72 -9.90 8.93 2.80
N TYR A 73 -8.82 9.70 2.86
CA TYR A 73 -8.22 10.34 1.69
C TYR A 73 -7.33 9.33 0.98
N ILE A 74 -7.81 8.74 -0.12
CA ILE A 74 -7.27 7.50 -0.69
C ILE A 74 -5.80 7.60 -1.08
N HIS A 75 -5.37 8.71 -1.66
CA HIS A 75 -3.96 8.90 -2.00
C HIS A 75 -3.06 8.86 -0.74
N GLY A 76 -3.50 9.48 0.35
CA GLY A 76 -2.82 9.42 1.65
C GLY A 76 -2.87 8.03 2.27
N ALA A 77 -4.02 7.35 2.22
CA ALA A 77 -4.18 5.98 2.71
C ALA A 77 -3.25 5.00 1.98
N LEU A 78 -3.07 5.18 0.67
CA LEU A 78 -2.12 4.38 -0.11
C LEU A 78 -0.65 4.59 0.29
N PHE A 79 -0.26 5.76 0.82
CA PHE A 79 1.07 5.91 1.43
C PHE A 79 1.23 5.06 2.70
N ALA A 80 0.18 4.93 3.49
CA ALA A 80 0.22 4.02 4.64
C ALA A 80 0.26 2.55 4.21
N VAL A 81 -0.50 2.17 3.18
CA VAL A 81 -0.43 0.82 2.58
C VAL A 81 0.99 0.50 2.10
N ASP A 82 1.64 1.42 1.36
CA ASP A 82 3.04 1.30 0.96
C ASP A 82 3.96 1.14 2.18
N ALA A 83 3.74 1.93 3.23
CA ALA A 83 4.50 1.84 4.48
C ALA A 83 4.34 0.46 5.17
N LEU A 84 3.13 -0.12 5.16
CA LEU A 84 2.88 -1.46 5.69
C LEU A 84 3.65 -2.54 4.92
N PHE A 85 3.66 -2.50 3.59
CA PHE A 85 4.49 -3.42 2.80
C PHE A 85 5.97 -3.28 3.11
N ARG A 86 6.47 -2.06 3.31
CA ARG A 86 7.88 -1.82 3.66
C ARG A 86 8.24 -2.27 5.06
N SER A 87 7.29 -2.19 5.98
CA SER A 87 7.46 -2.65 7.37
C SER A 87 7.13 -4.12 7.59
N ASN A 88 6.99 -4.89 6.50
CA ASN A 88 6.72 -6.32 6.50
C ASN A 88 5.38 -6.71 7.13
N GLU A 89 4.33 -5.90 6.87
CA GLU A 89 2.95 -6.14 7.31
C GLU A 89 2.01 -6.37 6.10
N PRO A 90 2.26 -7.38 5.26
CA PRO A 90 1.52 -7.55 4.00
C PRO A 90 0.05 -7.91 4.22
N GLU A 91 -0.30 -8.69 5.25
CA GLU A 91 -1.70 -9.02 5.53
C GLU A 91 -2.53 -7.78 5.84
N TRP A 92 -1.98 -6.88 6.63
CA TRP A 92 -2.64 -5.60 6.92
C TRP A 92 -2.72 -4.73 5.67
N ALA A 93 -1.65 -4.64 4.89
CA ALA A 93 -1.61 -3.88 3.64
C ALA A 93 -2.68 -4.36 2.64
N PHE A 94 -2.83 -5.68 2.44
CA PHE A 94 -3.85 -6.23 1.54
C PHE A 94 -5.27 -5.97 2.04
N ARG A 95 -5.52 -6.08 3.34
CA ARG A 95 -6.81 -5.74 3.95
C ARG A 95 -7.17 -4.27 3.72
N GLU A 96 -6.20 -3.37 3.84
CA GLU A 96 -6.42 -1.95 3.58
C GLU A 96 -6.61 -1.64 2.09
N ILE A 97 -5.92 -2.32 1.17
CA ILE A 97 -6.20 -2.21 -0.27
C ILE A 97 -7.67 -2.58 -0.55
N ASP A 98 -8.15 -3.68 0.01
CA ASP A 98 -9.51 -4.15 -0.19
C ASP A 98 -10.55 -3.11 0.25
N LYS A 99 -10.36 -2.47 1.41
CA LYS A 99 -11.20 -1.36 1.87
C LYS A 99 -11.23 -0.16 0.92
N LEU A 100 -10.15 0.09 0.18
CA LEU A 100 -10.03 1.25 -0.72
C LEU A 100 -10.65 1.03 -2.10
N LEU A 101 -10.95 -0.21 -2.48
CA LEU A 101 -11.46 -0.52 -3.82
C LEU A 101 -12.94 -0.14 -3.96
N PRO A 102 -13.31 0.73 -4.92
CA PRO A 102 -14.63 1.34 -4.97
C PRO A 102 -15.78 0.34 -5.21
N TYR A 103 -15.50 -0.81 -5.82
CA TYR A 103 -16.54 -1.81 -6.06
C TYR A 103 -16.99 -2.58 -4.82
N HIS A 104 -16.30 -2.43 -3.69
CA HIS A 104 -16.71 -2.96 -2.39
C HIS A 104 -17.62 -2.00 -1.61
N HIS A 105 -17.84 -0.77 -2.11
CA HIS A 105 -18.62 0.23 -1.44
C HIS A 105 -20.03 0.32 -2.00
N ASP A 106 -21.05 0.40 -1.11
CA ASP A 106 -22.43 0.58 -1.50
C ASP A 106 -22.73 1.97 -2.07
N PHE A 107 -21.90 2.96 -1.69
CA PHE A 107 -22.05 4.35 -2.09
C PHE A 107 -20.84 4.82 -2.89
N VAL A 108 -20.96 4.79 -4.21
CA VAL A 108 -20.01 5.45 -5.12
C VAL A 108 -20.77 6.45 -5.97
N SER A 109 -20.29 7.70 -6.02
CA SER A 109 -20.99 8.79 -6.68
C SER A 109 -21.06 8.63 -8.20
N THR A 110 -20.04 8.07 -8.81
CA THR A 110 -19.88 8.04 -10.26
C THR A 110 -19.90 6.61 -10.82
N THR A 111 -18.98 5.76 -10.37
CA THR A 111 -18.84 4.38 -10.87
C THR A 111 -17.95 3.55 -9.93
N PRO A 112 -18.24 2.25 -9.77
CA PRO A 112 -17.42 1.37 -8.96
C PRO A 112 -16.03 1.06 -9.58
N PHE A 113 -15.75 1.55 -10.79
CA PHE A 113 -14.51 1.29 -11.51
C PHE A 113 -13.52 2.45 -11.51
N VAL A 114 -13.84 3.55 -10.85
CA VAL A 114 -12.99 4.74 -10.77
C VAL A 114 -12.59 4.99 -9.31
N MET A 115 -11.29 5.02 -9.06
CA MET A 115 -10.76 5.40 -7.74
C MET A 115 -11.12 6.85 -7.45
N PRO A 116 -11.88 7.14 -6.39
CA PRO A 116 -12.18 8.50 -6.00
C PRO A 116 -11.02 9.16 -5.26
N ASN A 117 -11.19 10.42 -4.92
CA ASN A 117 -10.25 11.16 -4.09
C ASN A 117 -10.33 10.70 -2.63
N SER A 118 -11.54 10.56 -2.11
CA SER A 118 -11.77 10.16 -0.72
C SER A 118 -13.14 9.50 -0.52
N TYR A 119 -13.27 8.77 0.59
CA TYR A 119 -14.55 8.31 1.11
C TYR A 119 -14.91 9.07 2.39
N ILE A 120 -16.17 9.43 2.52
CA ILE A 120 -16.69 10.03 3.76
C ILE A 120 -16.67 8.98 4.86
N ASP A 121 -16.09 9.32 6.00
CA ASP A 121 -16.06 8.47 7.20
C ASP A 121 -16.72 9.23 8.37
N ASN A 122 -18.05 9.34 8.29
CA ASN A 122 -18.84 9.98 9.32
C ASN A 122 -20.29 9.48 9.30
N PRO A 123 -20.64 8.51 10.15
CA PRO A 123 -21.99 7.95 10.20
C PRO A 123 -23.11 8.96 10.48
N SER A 124 -22.78 10.14 11.02
CA SER A 124 -23.79 11.18 11.32
C SER A 124 -24.25 11.97 10.10
N LEU A 125 -23.54 11.88 8.97
CA LEU A 125 -23.85 12.68 7.78
C LEU A 125 -24.88 12.06 6.83
N GLY A 126 -25.34 10.84 7.05
CA GLY A 126 -26.28 10.16 6.16
C GLY A 126 -25.73 9.81 4.76
N CYS A 127 -24.48 10.15 4.49
CA CYS A 127 -23.73 9.81 3.28
C CYS A 127 -22.40 9.12 3.63
N ASP A 128 -22.36 8.40 4.74
CA ASP A 128 -21.21 7.65 5.20
C ASP A 128 -20.78 6.62 4.15
N GLY A 129 -19.51 6.64 3.74
CA GLY A 129 -18.96 5.76 2.70
C GLY A 129 -19.12 6.30 1.27
N GLU A 130 -19.80 7.43 1.06
CA GLU A 130 -19.92 8.02 -0.27
C GLU A 130 -18.59 8.55 -0.76
N SER A 131 -18.31 8.35 -2.06
CA SER A 131 -17.10 8.84 -2.69
C SER A 131 -17.16 10.35 -2.98
N MET A 132 -15.99 10.99 -2.95
CA MET A 132 -15.84 12.42 -3.23
C MET A 132 -14.78 12.65 -4.30
N SER A 133 -15.07 13.55 -5.25
CA SER A 133 -14.12 14.03 -6.27
C SER A 133 -13.50 12.91 -7.10
N ASP A 134 -14.31 12.08 -7.72
CA ASP A 134 -13.92 10.80 -8.32
C ASP A 134 -12.85 10.90 -9.41
N TRP A 135 -12.75 12.00 -10.12
CA TRP A 135 -11.78 12.15 -11.22
C TRP A 135 -10.53 12.98 -10.85
N PHE A 136 -10.50 13.56 -9.66
CA PHE A 136 -9.45 14.47 -9.21
C PHE A 136 -8.52 13.82 -8.18
N THR A 137 -7.77 12.79 -8.61
CA THR A 137 -6.92 12.05 -7.68
C THR A 137 -5.70 11.44 -8.34
N GLY A 138 -4.61 11.31 -7.56
CA GLY A 138 -3.44 10.50 -7.89
C GLY A 138 -3.52 9.05 -7.39
N SER A 139 -4.68 8.63 -6.86
CA SER A 139 -4.83 7.32 -6.19
C SER A 139 -4.53 6.16 -7.11
N SER A 140 -5.07 6.16 -8.34
CA SER A 140 -4.87 5.06 -9.30
C SER A 140 -3.41 4.84 -9.66
N SER A 141 -2.64 5.90 -9.89
CA SER A 141 -1.21 5.79 -10.21
C SER A 141 -0.39 5.31 -9.00
N THR A 142 -0.77 5.73 -7.79
CA THR A 142 -0.12 5.28 -6.55
C THR A 142 -0.44 3.81 -6.28
N LEU A 143 -1.68 3.37 -6.48
CA LEU A 143 -2.07 1.97 -6.37
C LEU A 143 -1.30 1.09 -7.37
N LEU A 144 -1.22 1.51 -8.64
CA LEU A 144 -0.41 0.81 -9.65
C LEU A 144 1.06 0.68 -9.24
N LYS A 145 1.64 1.76 -8.70
CA LYS A 145 3.01 1.74 -8.17
C LYS A 145 3.18 0.74 -7.03
N ILE A 146 2.21 0.67 -6.10
CA ILE A 146 2.22 -0.31 -5.00
C ILE A 146 2.15 -1.74 -5.57
N PHE A 147 1.28 -2.00 -6.54
CA PHE A 147 1.23 -3.32 -7.18
C PHE A 147 2.57 -3.71 -7.79
N LEU A 148 3.19 -2.84 -8.57
CA LEU A 148 4.48 -3.14 -9.20
C LEU A 148 5.61 -3.33 -8.18
N ARG A 149 5.74 -2.40 -7.24
CA ARG A 149 6.90 -2.36 -6.35
C ARG A 149 6.73 -3.22 -5.11
N ASP A 150 5.53 -3.27 -4.54
CA ASP A 150 5.33 -3.88 -3.23
C ASP A 150 4.63 -5.25 -3.32
N VAL A 151 3.66 -5.42 -4.23
CA VAL A 151 3.01 -6.71 -4.48
C VAL A 151 3.89 -7.61 -5.35
N PHE A 152 4.33 -7.15 -6.52
CA PHE A 152 5.29 -7.90 -7.36
C PHE A 152 6.73 -7.79 -6.84
N GLY A 153 6.99 -6.90 -5.90
CA GLY A 153 8.30 -6.71 -5.29
C GLY A 153 9.34 -6.10 -6.22
N LEU A 154 8.95 -5.47 -7.33
CA LEU A 154 9.85 -4.99 -8.38
C LEU A 154 10.42 -3.60 -8.05
N ASP A 155 11.72 -3.51 -7.78
CA ASP A 155 12.46 -2.27 -7.58
C ASP A 155 13.62 -2.17 -8.59
N VAL A 156 13.42 -1.37 -9.63
CA VAL A 156 14.42 -1.16 -10.70
C VAL A 156 15.38 -0.06 -10.29
N ARG A 157 16.63 -0.43 -10.03
CA ARG A 157 17.71 0.47 -9.63
C ARG A 157 18.66 0.74 -10.79
N LEU A 158 19.69 1.55 -10.56
CA LEU A 158 20.64 1.93 -11.60
C LEU A 158 21.36 0.70 -12.23
N ASN A 159 21.92 -0.17 -11.41
CA ASN A 159 22.76 -1.30 -11.85
C ASN A 159 22.16 -2.68 -11.57
N GLU A 160 21.07 -2.75 -10.81
CA GLU A 160 20.43 -3.98 -10.41
C GLU A 160 18.91 -3.87 -10.44
N ILE A 161 18.24 -4.99 -10.49
CA ILE A 161 16.82 -5.12 -10.17
C ILE A 161 16.75 -5.84 -8.85
N ARG A 162 16.00 -5.29 -7.90
CA ARG A 162 15.65 -5.97 -6.66
C ARG A 162 14.23 -6.50 -6.74
N PHE A 163 14.05 -7.68 -6.18
CA PHE A 163 12.75 -8.29 -5.98
C PHE A 163 12.55 -8.51 -4.50
N SER A 164 11.48 -7.94 -3.97
CA SER A 164 11.14 -8.05 -2.55
C SER A 164 9.64 -8.36 -2.41
N PRO A 165 9.21 -9.58 -2.79
CA PRO A 165 7.81 -9.96 -2.72
C PRO A 165 7.32 -9.92 -1.26
N PRO A 166 6.02 -9.73 -1.04
CA PRO A 166 5.45 -9.78 0.30
C PRO A 166 5.62 -11.20 0.88
N GLU A 167 5.71 -11.31 2.20
CA GLU A 167 5.85 -12.61 2.87
C GLU A 167 4.59 -13.48 2.81
N CYS A 168 3.45 -12.89 2.44
CA CYS A 168 2.21 -13.61 2.11
C CYS A 168 1.43 -12.87 1.03
N MET A 169 0.53 -13.56 0.37
CA MET A 169 -0.42 -12.97 -0.59
C MET A 169 -1.77 -13.69 -0.54
N PRO A 170 -2.89 -12.98 -0.86
CA PRO A 170 -4.23 -13.58 -0.83
C PRO A 170 -4.54 -14.46 -2.05
N TRP A 171 -3.74 -14.39 -3.13
CA TRP A 171 -3.98 -15.12 -4.38
C TRP A 171 -3.11 -16.37 -4.48
N LYS A 172 -3.61 -17.39 -5.17
CA LYS A 172 -2.83 -18.60 -5.49
C LYS A 172 -1.76 -18.32 -6.54
N ARG A 173 -2.04 -17.42 -7.46
CA ARG A 173 -1.15 -17.03 -8.55
C ARG A 173 -1.48 -15.63 -9.04
N LEU A 174 -0.46 -14.85 -9.33
CA LEU A 174 -0.56 -13.53 -9.93
C LEU A 174 0.57 -13.38 -10.94
N SER A 175 0.32 -12.81 -12.12
CA SER A 175 1.35 -12.60 -13.13
C SER A 175 1.25 -11.22 -13.77
N ILE A 176 2.39 -10.69 -14.20
CA ILE A 176 2.47 -9.45 -14.96
C ILE A 176 3.57 -9.55 -16.02
N GLN A 177 3.34 -8.89 -17.14
CA GLN A 177 4.37 -8.65 -18.14
C GLN A 177 4.83 -7.20 -18.06
N VAL A 178 6.11 -7.00 -17.87
CA VAL A 178 6.75 -5.68 -17.80
C VAL A 178 7.87 -5.58 -18.83
N CYS A 179 8.24 -4.36 -19.18
CA CYS A 179 9.38 -4.10 -20.05
C CYS A 179 10.43 -3.34 -19.26
N ILE A 180 11.62 -3.92 -19.07
CA ILE A 180 12.73 -3.29 -18.36
C ILE A 180 13.88 -3.11 -19.36
N GLU A 181 14.28 -1.85 -19.62
CA GLU A 181 15.32 -1.52 -20.59
C GLU A 181 15.07 -2.12 -21.97
N ASN A 182 13.84 -2.02 -22.46
CA ASN A 182 13.35 -2.58 -23.73
C ASN A 182 13.41 -4.12 -23.80
N LYS A 183 13.51 -4.79 -22.67
CA LYS A 183 13.51 -6.26 -22.58
C LYS A 183 12.23 -6.73 -21.89
N PRO A 184 11.43 -7.59 -22.53
CA PRO A 184 10.20 -8.11 -21.91
C PRO A 184 10.58 -9.07 -20.77
N MET A 185 9.87 -8.94 -19.66
CA MET A 185 9.99 -9.80 -18.49
C MET A 185 8.60 -10.22 -18.03
N GLU A 186 8.39 -11.52 -17.90
CA GLU A 186 7.24 -12.07 -17.21
C GLU A 186 7.60 -12.30 -15.75
N ILE A 187 6.82 -11.68 -14.85
CA ILE A 187 6.95 -11.88 -13.39
C ILE A 187 5.73 -12.65 -12.93
N GLU A 188 5.95 -13.76 -12.27
CA GLU A 188 4.92 -14.62 -11.72
C GLU A 188 5.12 -14.79 -10.21
N LEU A 189 4.08 -14.50 -9.44
CA LEU A 189 3.98 -14.83 -8.02
C LEU A 189 3.15 -16.09 -7.87
N VAL A 190 3.66 -17.06 -7.12
CA VAL A 190 2.98 -18.33 -6.86
C VAL A 190 2.94 -18.57 -5.35
N ALA A 191 1.76 -18.85 -4.80
CA ALA A 191 1.61 -19.22 -3.42
C ALA A 191 2.32 -20.56 -3.15
N HIS A 192 3.28 -20.56 -2.22
CA HIS A 192 4.05 -21.74 -1.85
C HIS A 192 4.45 -21.67 -0.37
N GLN A 193 4.81 -22.80 0.23
CA GLN A 193 5.14 -22.85 1.66
C GLN A 193 6.46 -22.14 2.02
N SER A 194 7.37 -21.99 1.08
CA SER A 194 8.68 -21.37 1.32
C SER A 194 8.97 -20.28 0.28
N PRO A 195 9.38 -19.07 0.71
CA PRO A 195 9.74 -18.00 -0.22
C PRO A 195 11.00 -18.40 -1.02
N SER A 196 10.92 -18.23 -2.31
CA SER A 196 12.06 -18.44 -3.23
C SER A 196 11.90 -17.59 -4.48
N LEU A 197 13.00 -17.29 -5.16
CA LEU A 197 13.00 -16.62 -6.45
C LEU A 197 13.77 -17.48 -7.46
N SER A 198 13.14 -17.76 -8.58
CA SER A 198 13.77 -18.40 -9.73
C SER A 198 13.80 -17.42 -10.92
N PHE A 199 14.96 -17.22 -11.49
CA PHE A 199 15.18 -16.44 -12.70
C PHE A 199 15.71 -17.36 -13.80
N ASN A 200 14.95 -17.53 -14.89
CA ASN A 200 15.26 -18.45 -15.98
C ASN A 200 15.61 -19.88 -15.50
N GLY A 201 14.90 -20.37 -14.47
CA GLY A 201 15.13 -21.70 -13.90
C GLY A 201 16.28 -21.79 -12.87
N LYS A 202 17.04 -20.71 -12.65
CA LYS A 202 18.09 -20.65 -11.62
C LYS A 202 17.57 -19.98 -10.36
N THR A 203 17.64 -20.65 -9.23
CA THR A 203 17.27 -20.09 -7.92
C THR A 203 18.29 -19.04 -7.49
N LEU A 204 17.79 -17.88 -7.07
CA LEU A 204 18.58 -16.81 -6.48
C LEU A 204 18.57 -16.91 -4.95
N GLU A 205 19.66 -16.48 -4.33
CA GLU A 205 19.78 -16.42 -2.87
C GLU A 205 19.11 -15.17 -2.32
N GLY A 206 18.22 -15.35 -1.35
CA GLY A 206 17.55 -14.25 -0.65
C GLY A 206 18.43 -13.65 0.45
N LYS A 207 18.36 -12.33 0.60
CA LYS A 207 19.00 -11.58 1.68
C LYS A 207 17.93 -10.91 2.54
N LYS A 208 18.26 -10.59 3.78
CA LYS A 208 17.36 -9.85 4.70
C LYS A 208 17.82 -8.39 4.82
N ASP A 209 16.87 -7.46 4.86
CA ASP A 209 17.13 -6.07 5.22
C ASP A 209 17.03 -5.83 6.75
N ALA A 210 17.19 -4.58 7.18
CA ALA A 210 17.14 -4.21 8.60
C ALA A 210 15.74 -4.39 9.25
N LEU A 211 14.69 -4.51 8.45
CA LEU A 211 13.32 -4.80 8.89
C LEU A 211 12.96 -6.29 8.71
N ASN A 212 13.99 -7.15 8.53
CA ASN A 212 13.85 -8.59 8.33
C ASN A 212 13.08 -8.99 7.05
N LYS A 213 12.85 -8.06 6.12
CA LYS A 213 12.19 -8.33 4.84
C LYS A 213 13.17 -9.02 3.86
N THR A 214 12.72 -10.08 3.21
CA THR A 214 13.54 -10.79 2.21
C THR A 214 13.59 -10.02 0.90
N PHE A 215 14.78 -9.91 0.31
CA PHE A 215 14.97 -9.40 -1.04
C PHE A 215 15.99 -10.21 -1.82
N TYR A 216 15.86 -10.15 -3.15
CA TYR A 216 16.75 -10.80 -4.10
C TYR A 216 17.32 -9.72 -5.04
N SER A 217 18.58 -9.86 -5.45
CA SER A 217 19.21 -8.93 -6.38
C SER A 217 19.63 -9.63 -7.66
N LEU A 218 19.29 -9.01 -8.79
CA LEU A 218 19.69 -9.43 -10.13
C LEU A 218 20.45 -8.29 -10.81
N PRO A 219 21.73 -8.45 -11.17
CA PRO A 219 22.44 -7.45 -11.94
C PRO A 219 21.79 -7.23 -13.31
N LYS A 220 21.64 -5.98 -13.74
CA LYS A 220 21.04 -5.66 -15.05
C LYS A 220 21.84 -6.23 -16.22
N SER A 221 23.14 -6.47 -16.06
CA SER A 221 24.00 -7.16 -17.05
C SER A 221 23.53 -8.58 -17.37
N GLU A 222 22.78 -9.23 -16.49
CA GLU A 222 22.19 -10.56 -16.73
C GLU A 222 20.92 -10.53 -17.58
N LEU A 223 20.35 -9.34 -17.83
CA LEU A 223 19.18 -9.17 -18.69
C LEU A 223 19.62 -9.15 -20.17
N GLN A 224 19.72 -10.31 -20.81
CA GLN A 224 20.18 -10.39 -22.21
C GLN A 224 19.04 -10.51 -23.24
N SER A 225 17.89 -11.11 -22.88
CA SER A 225 16.74 -11.40 -23.78
C SER A 225 15.44 -11.41 -22.99
N ALA A 226 14.36 -11.94 -23.54
CA ALA A 226 13.11 -12.17 -22.82
C ALA A 226 13.33 -13.11 -21.62
N HIS A 227 12.81 -12.74 -20.46
CA HIS A 227 13.04 -13.45 -19.22
C HIS A 227 11.74 -13.83 -18.54
N ARG A 228 11.77 -14.95 -17.83
CA ARG A 228 10.71 -15.36 -16.91
C ARG A 228 11.27 -15.43 -15.50
N LEU A 229 10.55 -14.78 -14.59
CA LEU A 229 10.87 -14.73 -13.19
C LEU A 229 9.69 -15.32 -12.41
N VAL A 230 9.97 -16.30 -11.58
CA VAL A 230 8.97 -16.93 -10.72
C VAL A 230 9.35 -16.70 -9.27
N LEU A 231 8.47 -16.02 -8.55
CA LEU A 231 8.59 -15.78 -7.12
C LEU A 231 7.59 -16.68 -6.40
N SER A 232 8.07 -17.41 -5.42
CA SER A 232 7.22 -18.16 -4.50
C SER A 232 7.11 -17.40 -3.19
N THR A 233 5.88 -17.22 -2.71
CA THR A 233 5.58 -16.54 -1.45
C THR A 233 4.49 -17.33 -0.71
N PRO A 234 4.50 -17.41 0.62
CA PRO A 234 3.45 -18.06 1.38
C PRO A 234 2.06 -17.51 1.07
N SER A 235 1.05 -18.37 1.11
CA SER A 235 -0.35 -17.92 1.05
C SER A 235 -0.77 -17.32 2.38
N SER A 236 -1.58 -16.26 2.36
CA SER A 236 -2.19 -15.73 3.57
C SER A 236 -3.17 -16.76 4.17
N PRO A 237 -3.19 -16.94 5.50
CA PRO A 237 -4.19 -17.77 6.17
C PRO A 237 -5.60 -17.15 6.14
N THR A 238 -5.73 -15.86 5.92
CA THR A 238 -7.02 -15.18 5.73
C THR A 238 -7.49 -15.40 4.30
N GLY A 239 -8.61 -16.10 4.15
CA GLY A 239 -9.20 -16.55 2.89
C GLY A 239 -9.24 -15.52 1.76
N GLU A 240 -9.57 -15.98 0.59
CA GLU A 240 -9.59 -15.25 -0.69
C GLU A 240 -10.17 -13.83 -0.51
N ILE A 241 -9.36 -12.82 -0.71
CA ILE A 241 -9.85 -11.48 -1.01
C ILE A 241 -10.57 -11.61 -2.33
N GLY A 242 -11.87 -11.35 -2.35
CA GLY A 242 -12.70 -11.50 -3.55
C GLY A 242 -12.39 -10.43 -4.59
N LEU A 243 -11.36 -10.67 -5.40
CA LEU A 243 -11.07 -9.93 -6.63
C LEU A 243 -11.59 -10.69 -7.83
#